data_ff961c857edb0a7d8810bca8bc3bdf21
#
_entry.id   ff961c857edb0a7d8810bca8bc3bdf21
#
_cell.length_a   1.000
_cell.length_b   1.000
_cell.length_c   1.000
_cell.angle_alpha   90.00
_cell.angle_beta   90.00
_cell.angle_gamma   90.00
#
_symmetry.space_group_name_H-M   'P 1'
#
loop_
_entity.id
_entity.type
_entity.pdbx_description
1 polymer ?
#
loop_
_entity_poly.entity_id
_entity_poly.type
_entity_poly.pdbx_seq_one_letter_code
_entity_poly.pdbx_strand_id
1 'polypeptide(L)'
;SASLVGSEMCIRDSLCTGLGLEQRGVRTTLLDERSRITYVMPGETRRYPKEKYFFFSAFPMEGRAQGVCERGSYYELTDAELTASYPLGVSNEYAAGSDCITISTRSGALVVVETIAD
;
A
#
# COMPACT_ATOMS: atom_id res chain seq x y z
N SER A 1 1.36 16.32 -6.27
CA SER A 1 1.24 15.35 -5.18
C SER A 1 1.45 16.01 -3.83
N ALA A 2 0.96 15.38 -2.79
CA ALA A 2 1.07 15.88 -1.42
C ALA A 2 1.85 14.86 -0.58
N SER A 3 2.68 15.37 0.33
CA SER A 3 3.42 14.55 1.29
C SER A 3 3.10 15.02 2.69
N LEU A 4 2.82 14.07 3.58
CA LEU A 4 2.51 14.34 4.98
C LEU A 4 3.51 13.58 5.85
N VAL A 5 3.95 14.22 6.93
CA VAL A 5 4.78 13.58 7.94
C VAL A 5 3.96 13.51 9.20
N GLY A 6 3.71 12.30 9.68
CA GLY A 6 2.84 12.08 10.82
C GLY A 6 3.55 11.48 12.01
N SER A 7 2.95 11.68 13.19
CA SER A 7 3.32 10.95 14.39
C SER A 7 2.37 9.78 14.58
N GLU A 8 2.72 8.83 15.46
CA GLU A 8 1.88 7.65 15.72
C GLU A 8 0.47 8.02 16.16
N MET A 9 0.32 9.10 16.93
CA MET A 9 -0.98 9.51 17.45
C MET A 9 -1.92 10.02 16.37
N CYS A 10 -1.38 10.42 15.22
CA CYS A 10 -2.18 11.02 14.14
C CYS A 10 -2.27 10.12 12.90
N ILE A 11 -1.75 8.90 12.97
CA ILE A 11 -1.68 8.02 11.78
C ILE A 11 -3.07 7.80 11.18
N ARG A 12 -4.06 7.48 12.00
CA ARG A 12 -5.40 7.21 11.48
C ARG A 12 -5.98 8.43 10.76
N ASP A 13 -5.87 9.60 11.37
CA ASP A 13 -6.36 10.84 10.77
C ASP A 13 -5.58 11.16 9.49
N SER A 14 -4.26 10.95 9.52
CA SER A 14 -3.43 11.15 8.33
C SER A 14 -3.81 10.21 7.21
N LEU A 15 -4.10 8.95 7.51
CA LEU A 15 -4.53 7.98 6.50
C LEU A 15 -5.86 8.39 5.88
N CYS A 16 -6.82 8.86 6.68
CA CYS A 16 -8.11 9.30 6.17
C CYS A 16 -7.97 10.57 5.33
N THR A 17 -7.12 11.50 5.77
CA THR A 17 -6.85 12.72 5.01
C THR A 17 -6.20 12.38 3.67
N GLY A 18 -5.22 11.49 3.69
CA GLY A 18 -4.55 11.05 2.47
C GLY A 18 -5.50 10.38 1.49
N LEU A 19 -6.40 9.54 1.98
CA LEU A 19 -7.40 8.93 1.13
C LEU A 19 -8.30 9.98 0.49
N GLY A 20 -8.74 10.96 1.26
CA GLY A 20 -9.57 12.05 0.73
C GLY A 20 -8.87 12.83 -0.38
N LEU A 21 -7.57 13.06 -0.24
CA LEU A 21 -6.79 13.74 -1.27
C LEU A 21 -6.69 12.87 -2.53
N GLU A 22 -6.43 11.57 -2.38
CA GLU A 22 -6.37 10.66 -3.52
C GLU A 22 -7.71 10.59 -4.24
N GLN A 23 -8.80 10.59 -3.52
CA GLN A 23 -10.14 10.58 -4.11
C GLN A 23 -10.43 11.85 -4.92
N ARG A 24 -9.70 12.94 -4.63
CA ARG A 24 -9.77 14.18 -5.39
C ARG A 24 -8.75 14.26 -6.52
N GLY A 25 -8.03 13.19 -6.76
CA GLY A 25 -7.02 13.14 -7.80
C GLY A 25 -5.65 13.65 -7.39
N VAL A 26 -5.41 13.84 -6.09
CA VAL A 26 -4.11 14.31 -5.58
C VAL A 26 -3.32 13.10 -5.08
N ARG A 27 -2.24 12.76 -5.77
CA ARG A 27 -1.35 11.68 -5.36
C ARG A 27 -0.71 12.04 -4.02
N THR A 28 -0.84 11.15 -3.04
CA THR A 28 -0.47 11.44 -1.66
C THR A 28 0.50 10.40 -1.12
N THR A 29 1.52 10.87 -0.40
CA THR A 29 2.50 10.02 0.27
C THR A 29 2.64 10.48 1.71
N LEU A 30 2.59 9.54 2.64
CA LEU A 30 2.85 9.78 4.06
C LEU A 30 4.23 9.21 4.36
N LEU A 31 5.09 10.03 4.98
CA LEU A 31 6.46 9.63 5.26
C LEU A 31 6.75 9.71 6.75
N ASP A 32 7.50 8.72 7.25
CA ASP A 32 8.20 8.82 8.51
C ASP A 32 9.63 8.29 8.33
N GLU A 33 10.39 8.17 9.43
CA GLU A 33 11.80 7.79 9.34
C GLU A 33 12.03 6.42 8.73
N ARG A 34 11.07 5.51 8.89
CA ARG A 34 11.25 4.11 8.52
C ARG A 34 10.27 3.64 7.47
N SER A 35 9.24 4.42 7.17
CA SER A 35 8.14 3.95 6.34
C SER A 35 7.68 4.99 5.34
N ARG A 36 7.17 4.47 4.24
CA ARG A 36 6.48 5.28 3.23
C ARG A 36 5.11 4.66 3.01
N ILE A 37 4.07 5.47 3.11
CA ILE A 37 2.69 5.01 2.94
C ILE A 37 2.11 5.67 1.71
N THR A 38 1.55 4.87 0.83
CA THR A 38 0.91 5.33 -0.40
C THR A 38 -0.42 4.63 -0.57
N TYR A 39 -1.17 5.00 -1.61
CA TYR A 39 -2.50 4.47 -1.87
C TYR A 39 -2.58 3.90 -3.27
N VAL A 40 -3.35 2.83 -3.40
CA VAL A 40 -3.71 2.27 -4.72
C VAL A 40 -5.21 2.40 -4.83
N MET A 41 -5.65 3.20 -5.79
CA MET A 41 -7.08 3.46 -5.98
C MET A 41 -7.70 2.42 -6.90
N PRO A 42 -9.02 2.17 -6.82
CA PRO A 42 -9.68 1.19 -7.68
C PRO A 42 -9.43 1.46 -9.16
N GLY A 43 -9.09 0.41 -9.90
CA GLY A 43 -8.79 0.51 -11.32
C GLY A 43 -7.35 0.91 -11.64
N GLU A 44 -6.55 1.18 -10.62
CA GLU A 44 -5.16 1.62 -10.76
C GLU A 44 -4.20 0.45 -10.57
N THR A 45 -3.10 0.45 -11.34
CA THR A 45 -1.97 -0.44 -11.11
C THR A 45 -0.77 0.42 -10.76
N ARG A 46 -0.18 0.22 -9.60
CA ARG A 46 1.02 0.95 -9.18
C ARG A 46 2.22 0.05 -9.14
N ARG A 47 3.36 0.64 -9.46
CA ARG A 47 4.65 -0.03 -9.44
C ARG A 47 5.46 0.52 -8.28
N TYR A 48 6.11 -0.39 -7.57
CA TYR A 48 6.95 -0.07 -6.42
C TYR A 48 8.33 -0.66 -6.66
N PRO A 49 9.24 0.11 -7.27
CA PRO A 49 10.61 -0.35 -7.47
C PRO A 49 11.29 -0.59 -6.13
N LYS A 50 12.13 -1.61 -6.10
CA LYS A 50 12.91 -1.91 -4.91
C LYS A 50 13.94 -0.81 -4.69
N GLU A 51 13.81 -0.15 -3.55
CA GLU A 51 14.71 0.91 -3.13
C GLU A 51 15.30 0.53 -1.77
N LYS A 52 15.31 1.45 -0.83
CA LYS A 52 15.76 1.16 0.54
C LYS A 52 14.74 0.37 1.35
N TYR A 53 13.51 0.28 0.87
CA TYR A 53 12.44 -0.41 1.58
C TYR A 53 12.54 -1.90 1.32
N PHE A 54 12.34 -2.68 2.37
CA PHE A 54 12.46 -4.13 2.32
C PHE A 54 11.11 -4.81 2.46
N PHE A 55 10.28 -4.33 3.38
CA PHE A 55 8.96 -4.92 3.63
C PHE A 55 7.89 -4.14 2.90
N PHE A 56 6.89 -4.87 2.44
CA PHE A 56 5.78 -4.34 1.65
C PHE A 56 4.48 -4.92 2.21
N SER A 57 3.57 -4.06 2.64
CA SER A 57 2.28 -4.49 3.17
C SER A 57 1.16 -3.73 2.50
N ALA A 58 0.03 -4.41 2.24
CA ALA A 58 -1.13 -3.78 1.64
C ALA A 58 -2.36 -4.10 2.47
N PHE A 59 -3.18 -3.08 2.71
CA PHE A 59 -4.39 -3.19 3.53
C PHE A 59 -5.56 -2.54 2.80
N PRO A 60 -6.79 -3.08 2.96
CA PRO A 60 -7.97 -2.39 2.45
C PRO A 60 -8.26 -1.17 3.33
N MET A 61 -8.29 0.02 2.72
CA MET A 61 -8.47 1.26 3.47
C MET A 61 -9.84 1.34 4.14
N GLU A 62 -10.86 0.82 3.49
CA GLU A 62 -12.23 0.90 3.98
C GLU A 62 -12.78 -0.48 4.37
N GLY A 63 -11.91 -1.35 4.84
CA GLY A 63 -12.29 -2.65 5.39
C GLY A 63 -12.37 -3.78 4.39
N ARG A 64 -12.42 -3.50 3.09
CA ARG A 64 -12.53 -4.53 2.07
C ARG A 64 -11.99 -4.03 0.72
N ALA A 65 -11.27 -4.90 0.03
CA ALA A 65 -10.85 -4.67 -1.35
C ALA A 65 -10.98 -5.99 -2.12
N GLN A 66 -11.41 -5.90 -3.36
CA GLN A 66 -11.64 -7.07 -4.20
C GLN A 66 -10.89 -6.94 -5.53
N GLY A 67 -10.54 -8.07 -6.12
CA GLY A 67 -9.79 -8.10 -7.35
C GLY A 67 -8.38 -7.55 -7.18
N VAL A 68 -7.74 -7.89 -6.05
CA VAL A 68 -6.39 -7.44 -5.75
C VAL A 68 -5.39 -8.38 -6.40
N CYS A 69 -4.50 -7.82 -7.21
CA CYS A 69 -3.41 -8.56 -7.83
C CYS A 69 -2.09 -7.95 -7.40
N GLU A 70 -1.15 -8.80 -6.99
CA GLU A 70 0.17 -8.37 -6.56
C GLU A 70 1.22 -9.28 -7.18
N ARG A 71 2.23 -8.69 -7.83
CA ARG A 71 3.29 -9.42 -8.53
C ARG A 71 4.64 -8.88 -8.13
N GLY A 72 5.64 -9.76 -8.13
CA GLY A 72 7.01 -9.40 -7.76
C GLY A 72 7.27 -9.48 -6.28
N SER A 73 6.27 -9.83 -5.48
CA SER A 73 6.37 -10.04 -4.05
C SER A 73 6.59 -11.52 -3.75
N TYR A 74 7.04 -11.81 -2.55
CA TYR A 74 7.26 -13.20 -2.13
C TYR A 74 5.97 -14.00 -2.14
N TYR A 75 4.89 -13.43 -1.59
CA TYR A 75 3.56 -14.02 -1.67
C TYR A 75 2.73 -13.21 -2.66
N GLU A 76 2.54 -13.75 -3.85
CA GLU A 76 1.76 -13.06 -4.88
C GLU A 76 0.26 -13.27 -4.68
N LEU A 77 -0.53 -12.29 -5.12
CA LEU A 77 -1.98 -12.36 -5.05
C LEU A 77 -2.56 -12.30 -6.46
N THR A 78 -3.61 -13.10 -6.70
CA THR A 78 -4.33 -13.09 -7.96
C THR A 78 -5.81 -13.00 -7.67
N ASP A 79 -6.44 -11.91 -8.12
CA ASP A 79 -7.88 -11.68 -7.94
C ASP A 79 -8.32 -11.95 -6.50
N ALA A 80 -7.53 -11.49 -5.54
CA ALA A 80 -7.75 -11.78 -4.13
C ALA A 80 -8.69 -10.77 -3.49
N GLU A 81 -9.34 -11.20 -2.41
CA GLU A 81 -10.09 -10.30 -1.55
C GLU A 81 -9.30 -10.06 -0.27
N LEU A 82 -9.11 -8.79 0.07
CA LEU A 82 -8.49 -8.39 1.33
C LEU A 82 -9.56 -7.81 2.24
N THR A 83 -9.55 -8.23 3.50
CA THR A 83 -10.45 -7.69 4.51
C THR A 83 -9.66 -7.28 5.73
N ALA A 84 -10.26 -6.46 6.59
CA ALA A 84 -9.60 -6.03 7.83
C ALA A 84 -9.34 -7.21 8.77
N SER A 85 -10.18 -8.24 8.72
CA SER A 85 -10.04 -9.42 9.57
C SER A 85 -9.18 -10.52 8.95
N TYR A 86 -8.83 -10.40 7.67
CA TYR A 86 -8.03 -11.41 6.99
C TYR A 86 -7.07 -10.76 5.99
N PRO A 87 -6.03 -10.12 6.48
CA PRO A 87 -5.11 -9.36 5.63
C PRO A 87 -4.07 -10.27 4.98
N LEU A 88 -4.38 -10.84 3.82
CA LEU A 88 -3.50 -11.76 3.11
C LEU A 88 -2.20 -11.13 2.63
N GLY A 89 -2.18 -9.81 2.44
CA GLY A 89 -1.01 -9.12 1.92
C GLY A 89 -0.08 -8.54 2.97
N VAL A 90 -0.32 -8.81 4.25
CA VAL A 90 0.48 -8.23 5.34
C VAL A 90 1.85 -8.90 5.42
N SER A 91 2.89 -8.10 5.66
CA SER A 91 4.27 -8.58 5.87
C SER A 91 4.86 -9.31 4.68
N ASN A 92 4.62 -8.80 3.49
CA ASN A 92 5.23 -9.32 2.29
C ASN A 92 6.61 -8.68 2.07
N GLU A 93 7.37 -9.22 1.14
CA GLU A 93 8.67 -8.69 0.76
C GLU A 93 8.90 -8.95 -0.72
N TYR A 94 9.98 -8.39 -1.28
CA TYR A 94 10.30 -8.61 -2.69
C TYR A 94 10.74 -10.05 -2.89
N ALA A 95 10.23 -10.68 -3.96
CA ALA A 95 10.67 -12.02 -4.33
C ALA A 95 12.14 -12.01 -4.71
N ALA A 96 12.82 -13.14 -4.55
CA ALA A 96 14.22 -13.27 -4.92
C ALA A 96 14.39 -12.92 -6.40
N GLY A 97 15.32 -12.01 -6.69
CA GLY A 97 15.58 -11.56 -8.06
C GLY A 97 14.58 -10.54 -8.60
N SER A 98 13.56 -10.19 -7.82
CA SER A 98 12.59 -9.17 -8.21
C SER A 98 13.10 -7.78 -7.83
N ASP A 99 12.97 -6.83 -8.74
CA ASP A 99 13.35 -5.43 -8.48
C ASP A 99 12.14 -4.50 -8.47
N CYS A 100 10.93 -5.04 -8.58
CA CYS A 100 9.72 -4.25 -8.61
C CYS A 100 8.51 -5.08 -8.14
N ILE A 101 7.66 -4.48 -7.31
CA ILE A 101 6.35 -5.05 -6.99
C ILE A 101 5.30 -4.21 -7.72
N THR A 102 4.35 -4.88 -8.37
CA THR A 102 3.18 -4.22 -8.94
C THR A 102 1.95 -4.67 -8.19
N ILE A 103 1.04 -3.74 -7.92
CA ILE A 103 -0.20 -4.05 -7.21
C ILE A 103 -1.34 -3.26 -7.81
N SER A 104 -2.50 -3.91 -7.91
CA SER A 104 -3.72 -3.30 -8.42
C SER A 104 -4.91 -3.78 -7.61
N THR A 105 -5.99 -3.02 -7.67
CA THR A 105 -7.26 -3.39 -7.04
C THR A 105 -8.40 -3.02 -7.98
N ARG A 106 -9.40 -3.89 -8.07
CA ARG A 106 -10.59 -3.61 -8.87
C ARG A 106 -11.59 -2.78 -8.07
N SER A 107 -11.76 -3.09 -6.79
CA SER A 107 -12.75 -2.46 -5.92
C SER A 107 -12.16 -2.28 -4.53
N GLY A 108 -12.34 -1.10 -3.95
CA GLY A 108 -11.78 -0.76 -2.65
C GLY A 108 -10.35 -0.25 -2.74
N ALA A 109 -10.10 0.91 -2.13
CA ALA A 109 -8.76 1.49 -2.10
C ALA A 109 -7.85 0.70 -1.16
N LEU A 110 -6.57 0.62 -1.52
CA LEU A 110 -5.54 0.00 -0.67
C LEU A 110 -4.63 1.06 -0.09
N VAL A 111 -4.20 0.81 1.12
CA VAL A 111 -3.05 1.48 1.74
C VAL A 111 -1.85 0.55 1.58
N VAL A 112 -0.75 1.09 1.05
CA VAL A 112 0.50 0.36 0.89
C VAL A 112 1.53 0.95 1.83
N VAL A 113 2.12 0.11 2.66
CA VAL A 113 3.15 0.49 3.62
C VAL A 113 4.45 -0.18 3.22
N GLU A 114 5.46 0.63 2.91
CA GLU A 114 6.81 0.16 2.65
C GLU A 114 7.68 0.51 3.83
N THR A 115 8.43 -0.46 4.35
CA THR A 115 9.22 -0.29 5.57
C THR A 115 10.65 -0.74 5.33
N ILE A 116 11.62 0.02 5.84
CA ILE A 116 13.02 -0.37 5.77
C ILE A 116 13.30 -1.49 6.76
N ALA A 117 14.31 -2.31 6.45
CA ALA A 117 14.78 -3.33 7.38
C ALA A 117 15.66 -2.71 8.46
N ASP A 118 15.66 -3.33 9.63
CA ASP A 118 16.57 -2.95 10.71
C ASP A 118 18.00 -3.39 10.41
#